data_8095ca64b0b05de79d217dd1f1410fc3
#
_entry.id   8095ca64b0b05de79d217dd1f1410fc3
#
_cell.length_a   1.000
_cell.length_b   1.000
_cell.length_c   1.000
_cell.angle_alpha   90.00
_cell.angle_beta   90.00
_cell.angle_gamma   90.00
#
_symmetry.space_group_name_H-M   'P 1'
#
loop_
_entity.id
_entity.type
_entity.pdbx_description
1 polymer ?
#
loop_
_entity_poly.entity_id
_entity_poly.type
_entity_poly.pdbx_seq_one_letter_code
_entity_poly.pdbx_strand_id
1 'polypeptide(L)'
;MSVVVGMGLMTSCKINKDELGEMLKKNPTLVTDVIKENPSEFIEALNNAVKSAQGDQRAKAEMAEKKKLEESFSNPMVPQIRPDDIIRGTKGAPITLVEYSDFECPFCKRGFETVTKLLEKYKGKIQFVYKHLPLSFHPNAMPAAQYYEAIRLQSHDKAIEFHDGIFADFSKIKSGEKFFKAIAKKLNVDMKKLEADIDSEVVKKRIQEDLDEAKKFGFQGTPGFLFNGVPVKGAYPPEHFDGIVEELKKRGKLTM
;
A
#
# COMPACT_ATOMS: atom_id res chain seq x y z
N MET A 1 -83.06 38.93 -2.86
CA MET A 1 -81.79 38.77 -3.59
C MET A 1 -80.78 38.01 -2.71
N SER A 2 -80.69 36.67 -2.94
CA SER A 2 -79.82 35.81 -2.17
C SER A 2 -78.61 35.55 -3.02
N VAL A 3 -77.42 35.96 -2.52
CA VAL A 3 -76.10 35.69 -3.14
C VAL A 3 -75.60 34.37 -2.59
N VAL A 4 -75.55 33.35 -3.45
CA VAL A 4 -74.92 32.06 -3.13
C VAL A 4 -73.46 32.20 -3.44
N VAL A 5 -72.62 32.23 -2.38
CA VAL A 5 -71.18 32.17 -2.49
C VAL A 5 -70.79 30.70 -2.64
N GLY A 6 -70.39 30.31 -3.86
CA GLY A 6 -69.87 28.99 -4.15
C GLY A 6 -68.45 28.84 -3.60
N MET A 7 -68.33 28.01 -2.59
CA MET A 7 -67.04 27.61 -2.00
C MET A 7 -66.43 26.50 -2.87
N GLY A 8 -65.51 26.88 -3.77
CA GLY A 8 -64.71 25.93 -4.58
C GLY A 8 -63.76 25.10 -3.72
N LEU A 9 -64.06 23.82 -3.61
CA LEU A 9 -63.18 22.82 -3.04
C LEU A 9 -61.91 22.68 -3.95
N MET A 10 -60.80 23.26 -3.52
CA MET A 10 -59.52 22.95 -4.11
C MET A 10 -59.11 21.54 -3.66
N THR A 11 -59.40 20.54 -4.48
CA THR A 11 -58.84 19.19 -4.33
C THR A 11 -57.35 19.23 -4.67
N SER A 12 -56.50 19.23 -3.66
CA SER A 12 -55.07 19.02 -3.83
C SER A 12 -54.86 17.62 -4.38
N CYS A 13 -54.57 17.50 -5.69
CA CYS A 13 -54.13 16.27 -6.31
C CYS A 13 -52.72 15.93 -5.74
N LYS A 14 -52.69 15.03 -4.76
CA LYS A 14 -51.40 14.43 -4.31
C LYS A 14 -51.11 13.26 -5.24
N ILE A 15 -50.20 13.49 -6.21
CA ILE A 15 -49.65 12.41 -7.02
C ILE A 15 -48.87 11.48 -6.09
N ASN A 16 -49.25 10.21 -6.07
CA ASN A 16 -48.50 9.21 -5.30
C ASN A 16 -47.24 8.72 -6.07
N LYS A 17 -46.35 8.00 -5.38
CA LYS A 17 -45.07 7.55 -5.95
C LYS A 17 -45.26 6.63 -7.16
N ASP A 18 -46.29 5.79 -7.17
CA ASP A 18 -46.54 4.83 -8.24
C ASP A 18 -47.10 5.54 -9.48
N GLU A 19 -48.01 6.51 -9.29
CA GLU A 19 -48.51 7.37 -10.37
C GLU A 19 -47.40 8.21 -11.01
N LEU A 20 -46.46 8.75 -10.21
CA LEU A 20 -45.30 9.46 -10.72
C LEU A 20 -44.40 8.53 -11.53
N GLY A 21 -44.15 7.31 -11.05
CA GLY A 21 -43.35 6.29 -11.75
C GLY A 21 -43.95 5.92 -13.13
N GLU A 22 -45.27 5.73 -13.19
CA GLU A 22 -45.96 5.44 -14.46
C GLU A 22 -45.99 6.65 -15.41
N MET A 23 -46.08 7.87 -14.88
CA MET A 23 -45.98 9.09 -15.67
C MET A 23 -44.61 9.24 -16.32
N LEU A 24 -43.55 9.00 -15.57
CA LEU A 24 -42.16 9.06 -16.08
C LEU A 24 -41.88 7.97 -17.13
N LYS A 25 -42.40 6.76 -16.95
CA LYS A 25 -42.28 5.67 -17.95
C LYS A 25 -42.98 6.03 -19.27
N LYS A 26 -44.15 6.66 -19.18
CA LYS A 26 -44.95 7.09 -20.38
C LYS A 26 -44.35 8.30 -21.09
N ASN A 27 -43.56 9.12 -20.37
CA ASN A 27 -42.97 10.35 -20.88
C ASN A 27 -41.48 10.38 -20.55
N PRO A 28 -40.65 9.58 -21.22
CA PRO A 28 -39.22 9.44 -20.89
C PRO A 28 -38.39 10.73 -21.07
N THR A 29 -38.92 11.70 -21.84
CA THR A 29 -38.27 12.99 -22.06
C THR A 29 -38.42 13.97 -20.91
N LEU A 30 -39.43 13.78 -20.03
CA LEU A 30 -39.70 14.74 -18.94
C LEU A 30 -38.46 15.06 -18.10
N VAL A 31 -37.70 14.05 -17.73
CA VAL A 31 -36.47 14.24 -16.93
C VAL A 31 -35.41 15.02 -17.72
N THR A 32 -35.24 14.66 -19.01
CA THR A 32 -34.25 15.34 -19.86
C THR A 32 -34.66 16.78 -20.19
N ASP A 33 -35.92 17.06 -20.31
CA ASP A 33 -36.43 18.40 -20.58
C ASP A 33 -36.24 19.31 -19.34
N VAL A 34 -36.54 18.82 -18.13
CA VAL A 34 -36.24 19.54 -16.87
C VAL A 34 -34.77 19.82 -16.72
N ILE A 35 -33.88 18.85 -17.09
CA ILE A 35 -32.44 19.05 -17.06
C ILE A 35 -31.99 20.12 -18.06
N LYS A 36 -32.59 20.13 -19.26
CA LYS A 36 -32.27 21.15 -20.30
C LYS A 36 -32.73 22.56 -19.89
N GLU A 37 -33.84 22.65 -19.19
CA GLU A 37 -34.37 23.93 -18.70
C GLU A 37 -33.57 24.49 -17.53
N ASN A 38 -32.98 23.61 -16.69
CA ASN A 38 -32.21 23.99 -15.48
C ASN A 38 -30.83 23.30 -15.40
N PRO A 39 -29.99 23.43 -16.43
CA PRO A 39 -28.72 22.65 -16.51
C PRO A 39 -27.74 22.97 -15.39
N SER A 40 -27.65 24.22 -14.98
CA SER A 40 -26.71 24.65 -13.92
C SER A 40 -27.08 24.08 -12.56
N GLU A 41 -28.37 24.15 -12.19
CA GLU A 41 -28.87 23.60 -10.93
C GLU A 41 -28.74 22.07 -10.88
N PHE A 42 -29.00 21.39 -12.03
CA PHE A 42 -28.83 19.95 -12.11
C PHE A 42 -27.36 19.55 -11.91
N ILE A 43 -26.42 20.21 -12.58
CA ILE A 43 -24.99 19.94 -12.44
C ILE A 43 -24.54 20.22 -11.00
N GLU A 44 -25.00 21.29 -10.38
CA GLU A 44 -24.67 21.59 -8.99
C GLU A 44 -25.20 20.49 -8.03
N ALA A 45 -26.45 20.09 -8.19
CA ALA A 45 -27.06 19.03 -7.40
C ALA A 45 -26.32 17.68 -7.58
N LEU A 46 -25.96 17.34 -8.83
CA LEU A 46 -25.19 16.15 -9.16
C LEU A 46 -23.80 16.18 -8.51
N ASN A 47 -23.08 17.29 -8.64
CA ASN A 47 -21.75 17.46 -8.05
C ASN A 47 -21.80 17.35 -6.52
N ASN A 48 -22.81 17.95 -5.89
CA ASN A 48 -23.01 17.85 -4.45
C ASN A 48 -23.33 16.41 -4.01
N ALA A 49 -24.17 15.69 -4.76
CA ALA A 49 -24.48 14.29 -4.50
C ALA A 49 -23.25 13.39 -4.65
N VAL A 50 -22.44 13.58 -5.71
CA VAL A 50 -21.20 12.85 -5.94
C VAL A 50 -20.20 13.13 -4.81
N LYS A 51 -20.01 14.39 -4.42
CA LYS A 51 -19.10 14.78 -3.33
C LYS A 51 -19.54 14.18 -1.99
N SER A 52 -20.83 14.18 -1.69
CA SER A 52 -21.37 13.55 -0.48
C SER A 52 -21.14 12.04 -0.49
N ALA A 53 -21.45 11.35 -1.59
CA ALA A 53 -21.25 9.91 -1.73
C ALA A 53 -19.77 9.52 -1.62
N GLN A 54 -18.87 10.30 -2.21
CA GLN A 54 -17.41 10.10 -2.06
C GLN A 54 -16.95 10.32 -0.61
N GLY A 55 -17.49 11.33 0.07
CA GLY A 55 -17.24 11.59 1.49
C GLY A 55 -17.65 10.42 2.38
N ASP A 56 -18.85 9.89 2.17
CA ASP A 56 -19.37 8.74 2.91
C ASP A 56 -18.54 7.46 2.66
N GLN A 57 -18.15 7.22 1.41
CA GLN A 57 -17.29 6.09 1.06
C GLN A 57 -15.91 6.20 1.72
N ARG A 58 -15.32 7.40 1.70
CA ARG A 58 -14.04 7.67 2.35
C ARG A 58 -14.12 7.47 3.85
N ALA A 59 -15.14 8.01 4.52
CA ALA A 59 -15.34 7.82 5.95
C ALA A 59 -15.50 6.34 6.33
N LYS A 60 -16.27 5.57 5.54
CA LYS A 60 -16.42 4.11 5.74
C LYS A 60 -15.10 3.38 5.56
N ALA A 61 -14.31 3.75 4.54
CA ALA A 61 -12.99 3.16 4.30
C ALA A 61 -12.02 3.45 5.45
N GLU A 62 -11.97 4.70 5.92
CA GLU A 62 -11.14 5.12 7.07
C GLU A 62 -11.54 4.37 8.36
N MET A 63 -12.83 4.22 8.62
CA MET A 63 -13.31 3.44 9.78
C MET A 63 -12.94 1.96 9.68
N ALA A 64 -13.07 1.37 8.49
CA ALA A 64 -12.70 -0.03 8.26
C ALA A 64 -11.18 -0.24 8.41
N GLU A 65 -10.38 0.71 7.94
CA GLU A 65 -8.93 0.68 8.06
C GLU A 65 -8.50 0.82 9.53
N LYS A 66 -9.09 1.77 10.26
CA LYS A 66 -8.86 1.93 11.69
C LYS A 66 -9.23 0.66 12.48
N LYS A 67 -10.35 0.02 12.15
CA LYS A 67 -10.75 -1.23 12.78
C LYS A 67 -9.73 -2.34 12.50
N LYS A 68 -9.28 -2.49 11.25
CA LYS A 68 -8.24 -3.47 10.89
C LYS A 68 -6.92 -3.22 11.62
N LEU A 69 -6.53 -1.95 11.77
CA LEU A 69 -5.35 -1.57 12.54
C LEU A 69 -5.49 -1.97 14.01
N GLU A 70 -6.63 -1.68 14.64
CA GLU A 70 -6.92 -2.12 16.01
C GLU A 70 -6.88 -3.64 16.16
N GLU A 71 -7.47 -4.37 15.22
CA GLU A 71 -7.43 -5.83 15.20
C GLU A 71 -6.00 -6.36 15.05
N SER A 72 -5.14 -5.70 14.29
CA SER A 72 -3.75 -6.11 14.08
C SER A 72 -2.89 -5.97 15.35
N PHE A 73 -3.19 -5.03 16.23
CA PHE A 73 -2.55 -4.97 17.54
C PHE A 73 -2.93 -6.16 18.42
N SER A 74 -4.13 -6.70 18.27
CA SER A 74 -4.59 -7.86 19.05
C SER A 74 -4.11 -9.19 18.43
N ASN A 75 -4.16 -9.28 17.10
CA ASN A 75 -3.81 -10.44 16.30
C ASN A 75 -2.71 -10.07 15.28
N PRO A 76 -1.45 -9.92 15.73
CA PRO A 76 -0.37 -9.51 14.83
C PRO A 76 -0.10 -10.56 13.76
N MET A 77 0.22 -10.10 12.56
CA MET A 77 0.69 -10.95 11.47
C MET A 77 2.09 -11.47 11.79
N VAL A 78 2.34 -12.74 11.49
CA VAL A 78 3.63 -13.37 11.78
C VAL A 78 4.34 -13.65 10.46
N PRO A 79 5.34 -12.81 10.06
CA PRO A 79 6.14 -13.07 8.88
C PRO A 79 7.10 -14.23 9.13
N GLN A 80 7.37 -15.01 8.10
CA GLN A 80 8.37 -16.06 8.14
C GLN A 80 9.76 -15.42 8.01
N ILE A 81 10.54 -15.42 9.09
CA ILE A 81 11.95 -15.05 9.04
C ILE A 81 12.75 -16.34 8.91
N ARG A 82 13.38 -16.52 7.75
CA ARG A 82 14.16 -17.71 7.43
C ARG A 82 15.53 -17.65 8.13
N PRO A 83 16.16 -18.80 8.43
CA PRO A 83 17.47 -18.82 9.10
C PRO A 83 18.57 -18.07 8.33
N ASP A 84 18.44 -18.00 7.00
CA ASP A 84 19.36 -17.35 6.06
C ASP A 84 18.87 -15.99 5.56
N ASP A 85 17.81 -15.41 6.18
CA ASP A 85 17.45 -14.02 5.93
C ASP A 85 18.51 -13.06 6.46
N ILE A 86 18.78 -12.01 5.68
CA ILE A 86 19.68 -10.94 6.10
C ILE A 86 18.96 -10.08 7.13
N ILE A 87 19.57 -10.01 8.33
CA ILE A 87 19.06 -9.17 9.41
C ILE A 87 19.96 -7.94 9.54
N ARG A 88 19.37 -6.76 9.32
CA ARG A 88 20.01 -5.48 9.63
C ARG A 88 19.58 -5.03 11.03
N GLY A 89 20.50 -4.47 11.78
CA GLY A 89 20.28 -4.16 13.19
C GLY A 89 20.68 -5.31 14.12
N THR A 90 19.92 -5.55 15.18
CA THR A 90 20.24 -6.54 16.22
C THR A 90 19.33 -7.75 16.14
N LYS A 91 19.88 -8.91 15.81
CA LYS A 91 19.09 -10.16 15.73
C LYS A 91 18.42 -10.47 17.08
N GLY A 92 17.13 -10.79 17.03
CA GLY A 92 16.34 -11.07 18.23
C GLY A 92 15.93 -9.82 19.02
N ALA A 93 16.14 -8.63 18.46
CA ALA A 93 15.70 -7.38 19.08
C ALA A 93 14.19 -7.33 19.32
N PRO A 94 13.70 -6.56 20.31
CA PRO A 94 12.28 -6.48 20.63
C PRO A 94 11.41 -5.90 19.52
N ILE A 95 11.98 -5.07 18.65
CA ILE A 95 11.31 -4.57 17.45
C ILE A 95 11.70 -5.43 16.25
N THR A 96 10.70 -6.00 15.57
CA THR A 96 10.86 -6.66 14.29
C THR A 96 10.16 -5.85 13.21
N LEU A 97 10.94 -5.37 12.24
CA LEU A 97 10.45 -4.66 11.07
C LEU A 97 10.74 -5.49 9.82
N VAL A 98 9.71 -5.92 9.12
CA VAL A 98 9.82 -6.60 7.83
C VAL A 98 9.26 -5.70 6.75
N GLU A 99 10.02 -5.49 5.68
CA GLU A 99 9.60 -4.70 4.51
C GLU A 99 9.44 -5.61 3.30
N TYR A 100 8.27 -5.54 2.65
CA TYR A 100 8.02 -6.09 1.32
C TYR A 100 8.17 -4.97 0.31
N SER A 101 9.19 -5.05 -0.52
CA SER A 101 9.71 -3.89 -1.25
C SER A 101 10.03 -4.22 -2.71
N ASP A 102 10.11 -3.16 -3.52
CA ASP A 102 10.39 -3.20 -4.94
C ASP A 102 11.49 -2.20 -5.26
N PHE A 103 12.58 -2.67 -5.83
CA PHE A 103 13.74 -1.85 -6.15
C PHE A 103 13.45 -0.70 -7.14
N GLU A 104 12.43 -0.82 -7.99
CA GLU A 104 12.07 0.21 -8.98
C GLU A 104 10.97 1.16 -8.48
N CYS A 105 10.38 0.89 -7.32
CA CYS A 105 9.31 1.72 -6.76
C CYS A 105 9.85 3.00 -6.10
N PRO A 106 9.41 4.20 -6.51
CA PRO A 106 9.86 5.46 -5.90
C PRO A 106 9.41 5.61 -4.45
N PHE A 107 8.31 4.96 -4.06
CA PHE A 107 7.87 4.92 -2.67
C PHE A 107 8.76 4.02 -1.82
N CYS A 108 9.36 2.95 -2.39
CA CYS A 108 10.34 2.11 -1.69
C CYS A 108 11.65 2.87 -1.45
N LYS A 109 12.06 3.77 -2.36
CA LYS A 109 13.17 4.70 -2.10
C LYS A 109 12.91 5.54 -0.85
N ARG A 110 11.68 6.06 -0.66
CA ARG A 110 11.30 6.78 0.58
C ARG A 110 11.24 5.85 1.78
N GLY A 111 10.75 4.62 1.60
CA GLY A 111 10.75 3.57 2.61
C GLY A 111 12.16 3.29 3.13
N PHE A 112 13.13 3.13 2.23
CA PHE A 112 14.54 2.96 2.56
C PHE A 112 15.08 4.09 3.45
N GLU A 113 14.75 5.35 3.16
CA GLU A 113 15.15 6.50 3.98
C GLU A 113 14.53 6.45 5.38
N THR A 114 13.26 6.02 5.46
CA THR A 114 12.56 5.84 6.73
C THR A 114 13.18 4.69 7.54
N VAL A 115 13.42 3.54 6.93
CA VAL A 115 14.05 2.38 7.58
C VAL A 115 15.44 2.72 8.10
N THR A 116 16.24 3.47 7.33
CA THR A 116 17.56 3.93 7.75
C THR A 116 17.47 4.74 9.05
N LYS A 117 16.53 5.70 9.11
CA LYS A 117 16.32 6.50 10.33
C LYS A 117 15.80 5.67 11.51
N LEU A 118 14.94 4.67 11.26
CA LEU A 118 14.45 3.77 12.30
C LEU A 118 15.57 2.89 12.86
N LEU A 119 16.44 2.35 12.01
CA LEU A 119 17.61 1.56 12.41
C LEU A 119 18.56 2.38 13.28
N GLU A 120 18.76 3.65 12.96
CA GLU A 120 19.58 4.57 13.76
C GLU A 120 18.90 4.91 15.09
N LYS A 121 17.64 5.33 15.06
CA LYS A 121 16.85 5.73 16.22
C LYS A 121 16.69 4.60 17.26
N TYR A 122 16.40 3.39 16.78
CA TYR A 122 16.20 2.20 17.62
C TYR A 122 17.41 1.27 17.65
N LYS A 123 18.62 1.83 17.51
CA LYS A 123 19.87 1.06 17.51
C LYS A 123 19.95 0.12 18.73
N GLY A 124 20.23 -1.15 18.49
CA GLY A 124 20.27 -2.20 19.51
C GLY A 124 18.90 -2.77 19.88
N LYS A 125 17.80 -2.17 19.46
CA LYS A 125 16.42 -2.55 19.80
C LYS A 125 15.55 -2.95 18.62
N ILE A 126 16.10 -2.92 17.39
CA ILE A 126 15.40 -3.24 16.15
C ILE A 126 16.18 -4.26 15.33
N GLN A 127 15.47 -5.21 14.76
CA GLN A 127 15.89 -6.04 13.64
C GLN A 127 15.04 -5.72 12.42
N PHE A 128 15.69 -5.61 11.26
CA PHE A 128 15.03 -5.33 9.99
C PHE A 128 15.32 -6.45 9.00
N VAL A 129 14.28 -6.88 8.29
CA VAL A 129 14.35 -7.88 7.22
C VAL A 129 13.74 -7.31 5.96
N TYR A 130 14.50 -7.34 4.87
CA TYR A 130 14.04 -6.98 3.54
C TYR A 130 13.47 -8.22 2.85
N LYS A 131 12.33 -8.09 2.18
CA LYS A 131 11.68 -9.11 1.38
C LYS A 131 11.23 -8.54 0.03
N HIS A 132 11.19 -9.40 -0.96
CA HIS A 132 10.88 -9.01 -2.32
C HIS A 132 9.37 -8.92 -2.59
N LEU A 133 8.96 -7.81 -3.23
CA LEU A 133 7.62 -7.66 -3.81
C LEU A 133 7.72 -6.89 -5.15
N PRO A 134 8.46 -7.44 -6.15
CA PRO A 134 8.57 -6.81 -7.46
C PRO A 134 7.21 -6.72 -8.15
N LEU A 135 6.78 -5.51 -8.48
CA LEU A 135 5.50 -5.26 -9.13
C LEU A 135 5.62 -5.50 -10.64
N SER A 136 4.63 -6.14 -11.23
CA SER A 136 4.66 -6.59 -12.64
C SER A 136 4.78 -5.47 -13.68
N PHE A 137 4.41 -4.24 -13.31
CA PHE A 137 4.52 -3.05 -14.17
C PHE A 137 5.85 -2.29 -14.01
N HIS A 138 6.75 -2.78 -13.15
CA HIS A 138 8.12 -2.29 -12.99
C HIS A 138 9.09 -3.24 -13.68
N PRO A 139 9.55 -2.94 -14.91
CA PRO A 139 10.33 -3.89 -15.71
C PRO A 139 11.68 -4.29 -15.11
N ASN A 140 12.28 -3.44 -14.27
CA ASN A 140 13.57 -3.70 -13.66
C ASN A 140 13.49 -4.26 -12.23
N ALA A 141 12.29 -4.35 -11.64
CA ALA A 141 12.10 -4.80 -10.27
C ALA A 141 12.47 -6.28 -10.07
N MET A 142 11.96 -7.17 -10.93
CA MET A 142 12.28 -8.60 -10.87
C MET A 142 13.77 -8.86 -11.16
N PRO A 143 14.38 -8.29 -12.23
CA PRO A 143 15.82 -8.42 -12.44
C PRO A 143 16.66 -7.93 -11.24
N ALA A 144 16.31 -6.80 -10.63
CA ALA A 144 17.03 -6.30 -9.44
C ALA A 144 16.93 -7.25 -8.24
N ALA A 145 15.74 -7.83 -8.02
CA ALA A 145 15.51 -8.85 -6.97
C ALA A 145 16.36 -10.11 -7.22
N GLN A 146 16.44 -10.57 -8.47
CA GLN A 146 17.27 -11.71 -8.85
C GLN A 146 18.78 -11.42 -8.63
N TYR A 147 19.25 -10.23 -9.01
CA TYR A 147 20.62 -9.82 -8.72
C TYR A 147 20.92 -9.78 -7.23
N TYR A 148 20.01 -9.20 -6.43
CA TYR A 148 20.15 -9.18 -4.97
C TYR A 148 20.30 -10.58 -4.39
N GLU A 149 19.41 -11.50 -4.75
CA GLU A 149 19.43 -12.87 -4.23
C GLU A 149 20.66 -13.65 -4.69
N ALA A 150 21.06 -13.52 -5.95
CA ALA A 150 22.27 -14.17 -6.46
C ALA A 150 23.56 -13.63 -5.77
N ILE A 151 23.60 -12.33 -5.43
CA ILE A 151 24.67 -11.73 -4.63
C ILE A 151 24.60 -12.23 -3.18
N ARG A 152 23.40 -12.37 -2.60
CA ARG A 152 23.18 -12.91 -1.26
C ARG A 152 23.75 -14.31 -1.09
N LEU A 153 23.63 -15.16 -2.12
CA LEU A 153 24.22 -16.51 -2.12
C LEU A 153 25.75 -16.50 -2.02
N GLN A 154 26.40 -15.38 -2.35
CA GLN A 154 27.83 -15.23 -2.23
C GLN A 154 28.23 -14.51 -0.93
N SER A 155 27.49 -13.45 -0.54
CA SER A 155 27.78 -12.66 0.64
C SER A 155 26.58 -11.81 1.05
N HIS A 156 26.17 -11.93 2.30
CA HIS A 156 25.11 -11.10 2.90
C HIS A 156 25.51 -9.61 2.90
N ASP A 157 26.75 -9.29 3.24
CA ASP A 157 27.22 -7.90 3.30
C ASP A 157 27.18 -7.24 1.92
N LYS A 158 27.64 -7.94 0.88
CA LYS A 158 27.55 -7.43 -0.50
C LYS A 158 26.10 -7.27 -0.99
N ALA A 159 25.18 -8.12 -0.54
CA ALA A 159 23.77 -7.96 -0.86
C ALA A 159 23.18 -6.70 -0.19
N ILE A 160 23.55 -6.41 1.06
CA ILE A 160 23.18 -5.15 1.73
C ILE A 160 23.75 -3.96 0.96
N GLU A 161 25.02 -3.99 0.60
CA GLU A 161 25.64 -2.90 -0.15
C GLU A 161 25.03 -2.74 -1.56
N PHE A 162 24.63 -3.83 -2.20
CA PHE A 162 23.91 -3.80 -3.48
C PHE A 162 22.54 -3.13 -3.33
N HIS A 163 21.77 -3.53 -2.33
CA HIS A 163 20.49 -2.92 -1.99
C HIS A 163 20.63 -1.42 -1.75
N ASP A 164 21.54 -1.03 -0.89
CA ASP A 164 21.76 0.37 -0.55
C ASP A 164 22.29 1.17 -1.76
N GLY A 165 23.12 0.56 -2.60
CA GLY A 165 23.63 1.13 -3.84
C GLY A 165 22.54 1.42 -4.88
N ILE A 166 21.53 0.55 -5.00
CA ILE A 166 20.37 0.80 -5.87
C ILE A 166 19.61 2.03 -5.38
N PHE A 167 19.26 2.09 -4.09
CA PHE A 167 18.49 3.20 -3.55
C PHE A 167 19.29 4.51 -3.45
N ALA A 168 20.60 4.45 -3.28
CA ALA A 168 21.47 5.63 -3.34
C ALA A 168 21.46 6.30 -4.72
N ASP A 169 21.57 5.50 -5.77
CA ASP A 169 21.60 5.94 -7.17
C ASP A 169 20.28 5.63 -7.92
N PHE A 170 19.14 5.76 -7.24
CA PHE A 170 17.83 5.31 -7.69
C PHE A 170 17.47 5.75 -9.12
N SER A 171 17.86 6.95 -9.53
CA SER A 171 17.61 7.45 -10.89
C SER A 171 18.22 6.56 -11.99
N LYS A 172 19.24 5.77 -11.68
CA LYS A 172 19.93 4.87 -12.61
C LYS A 172 19.20 3.54 -12.78
N ILE A 173 18.16 3.24 -12.00
CA ILE A 173 17.41 1.97 -12.08
C ILE A 173 16.87 1.69 -13.49
N LYS A 174 16.51 2.74 -14.23
CA LYS A 174 16.07 2.66 -15.62
C LYS A 174 17.11 2.08 -16.59
N SER A 175 18.38 2.03 -16.19
CA SER A 175 19.46 1.40 -16.98
C SER A 175 19.49 -0.13 -16.82
N GLY A 176 18.63 -0.69 -15.96
CA GLY A 176 18.43 -2.13 -15.77
C GLY A 176 19.74 -2.87 -15.45
N GLU A 177 19.96 -3.99 -16.10
CA GLU A 177 21.12 -4.85 -15.86
C GLU A 177 22.48 -4.15 -15.95
N LYS A 178 22.63 -3.14 -16.80
CA LYS A 178 23.88 -2.38 -16.91
C LYS A 178 24.23 -1.73 -15.57
N PHE A 179 23.23 -1.20 -14.88
CA PHE A 179 23.40 -0.60 -13.56
C PHE A 179 23.69 -1.67 -12.49
N PHE A 180 22.94 -2.76 -12.49
CA PHE A 180 23.14 -3.86 -11.53
C PHE A 180 24.52 -4.49 -11.64
N LYS A 181 24.98 -4.78 -12.89
CA LYS A 181 26.33 -5.28 -13.17
C LYS A 181 27.41 -4.31 -12.72
N ALA A 182 27.19 -3.00 -12.87
CA ALA A 182 28.14 -1.99 -12.43
C ALA A 182 28.31 -2.00 -10.90
N ILE A 183 27.20 -2.08 -10.14
CA ILE A 183 27.23 -2.21 -8.67
C ILE A 183 27.94 -3.52 -8.28
N ALA A 184 27.52 -4.66 -8.84
CA ALA A 184 28.10 -5.97 -8.52
C ALA A 184 29.63 -6.01 -8.73
N LYS A 185 30.12 -5.44 -9.85
CA LYS A 185 31.57 -5.31 -10.12
C LYS A 185 32.28 -4.44 -9.08
N LYS A 186 31.68 -3.30 -8.71
CA LYS A 186 32.24 -2.41 -7.68
C LYS A 186 32.37 -3.11 -6.32
N LEU A 187 31.43 -4.02 -6.01
CA LEU A 187 31.42 -4.82 -4.79
C LEU A 187 32.33 -6.06 -4.86
N ASN A 188 33.07 -6.25 -5.95
CA ASN A 188 33.92 -7.43 -6.17
C ASN A 188 33.14 -8.75 -6.01
N VAL A 189 31.91 -8.81 -6.58
CA VAL A 189 31.11 -10.03 -6.68
C VAL A 189 31.75 -10.94 -7.73
N ASP A 190 31.76 -12.25 -7.49
CA ASP A 190 32.14 -13.22 -8.52
C ASP A 190 31.09 -13.19 -9.64
N MET A 191 31.42 -12.52 -10.73
CA MET A 191 30.50 -12.31 -11.86
C MET A 191 30.10 -13.61 -12.55
N LYS A 192 30.98 -14.62 -12.55
CA LYS A 192 30.68 -15.93 -13.15
C LYS A 192 29.62 -16.68 -12.33
N LYS A 193 29.76 -16.67 -11.01
CA LYS A 193 28.74 -17.22 -10.10
C LYS A 193 27.44 -16.43 -10.18
N LEU A 194 27.53 -15.10 -10.20
CA LEU A 194 26.34 -14.23 -10.34
C LEU A 194 25.51 -14.60 -11.59
N GLU A 195 26.17 -14.71 -12.74
CA GLU A 195 25.51 -15.08 -14.02
C GLU A 195 24.89 -16.50 -13.98
N ALA A 196 25.49 -17.42 -13.25
CA ALA A 196 24.93 -18.77 -13.07
C ALA A 196 23.73 -18.80 -12.12
N ASP A 197 23.73 -17.93 -11.10
CA ASP A 197 22.75 -17.97 -10.01
C ASP A 197 21.51 -17.11 -10.26
N ILE A 198 21.60 -16.04 -11.06
CA ILE A 198 20.50 -15.07 -11.30
C ILE A 198 19.19 -15.77 -11.68
N ASP A 199 19.25 -16.72 -12.59
CA ASP A 199 18.08 -17.46 -13.09
C ASP A 199 17.90 -18.83 -12.42
N SER A 200 18.63 -19.11 -11.35
CA SER A 200 18.54 -20.37 -10.65
C SER A 200 17.17 -20.55 -9.96
N GLU A 201 16.74 -21.80 -9.83
CA GLU A 201 15.51 -22.15 -9.11
C GLU A 201 15.54 -21.69 -7.64
N VAL A 202 16.71 -21.66 -7.02
CA VAL A 202 16.89 -21.20 -5.63
C VAL A 202 16.52 -19.72 -5.52
N VAL A 203 17.02 -18.88 -6.43
CA VAL A 203 16.72 -17.44 -6.47
C VAL A 203 15.25 -17.21 -6.78
N LYS A 204 14.72 -17.83 -7.83
CA LYS A 204 13.31 -17.70 -8.22
C LYS A 204 12.35 -18.12 -7.11
N LYS A 205 12.60 -19.26 -6.51
CA LYS A 205 11.77 -19.80 -5.41
C LYS A 205 11.74 -18.83 -4.22
N ARG A 206 12.88 -18.28 -3.85
CA ARG A 206 12.95 -17.34 -2.72
C ARG A 206 12.12 -16.07 -2.95
N ILE A 207 12.23 -15.48 -4.15
CA ILE A 207 11.43 -14.32 -4.53
C ILE A 207 9.94 -14.68 -4.55
N GLN A 208 9.59 -15.87 -5.08
CA GLN A 208 8.20 -16.32 -5.13
C GLN A 208 7.62 -16.52 -3.72
N GLU A 209 8.38 -17.09 -2.79
CA GLU A 209 7.96 -17.23 -1.40
C GLU A 209 7.65 -15.89 -0.74
N ASP A 210 8.45 -14.86 -0.99
CA ASP A 210 8.20 -13.51 -0.49
C ASP A 210 6.95 -12.88 -1.13
N LEU A 211 6.74 -13.08 -2.44
CA LEU A 211 5.53 -12.65 -3.15
C LEU A 211 4.27 -13.30 -2.58
N ASP A 212 4.31 -14.61 -2.33
CA ASP A 212 3.18 -15.35 -1.80
C ASP A 212 2.86 -14.92 -0.36
N GLU A 213 3.89 -14.66 0.44
CA GLU A 213 3.73 -14.16 1.79
C GLU A 213 3.15 -12.74 1.81
N ALA A 214 3.66 -11.85 0.97
CA ALA A 214 3.12 -10.48 0.82
C ALA A 214 1.64 -10.51 0.43
N LYS A 215 1.26 -11.38 -0.52
CA LYS A 215 -0.12 -11.59 -0.94
C LYS A 215 -0.99 -12.12 0.21
N LYS A 216 -0.50 -13.07 1.01
CA LYS A 216 -1.18 -13.60 2.20
C LYS A 216 -1.48 -12.50 3.21
N PHE A 217 -0.60 -11.52 3.39
CA PHE A 217 -0.78 -10.37 4.26
C PHE A 217 -1.58 -9.22 3.62
N GLY A 218 -2.02 -9.40 2.38
CA GLY A 218 -2.86 -8.43 1.66
C GLY A 218 -2.09 -7.17 1.23
N PHE A 219 -0.77 -7.30 0.98
CA PHE A 219 0.00 -6.26 0.32
C PHE A 219 -0.21 -6.33 -1.19
N GLN A 220 -0.78 -5.27 -1.76
CA GLN A 220 -1.05 -5.14 -3.20
C GLN A 220 -0.15 -4.08 -3.88
N GLY A 221 0.70 -3.44 -3.11
CA GLY A 221 1.64 -2.40 -3.55
C GLY A 221 2.78 -2.25 -2.55
N THR A 222 3.77 -1.45 -2.93
CA THR A 222 5.01 -1.30 -2.20
C THR A 222 5.30 0.16 -1.78
N PRO A 223 6.02 0.35 -0.69
CA PRO A 223 6.43 -0.66 0.30
C PRO A 223 5.25 -1.10 1.17
N GLY A 224 5.27 -2.38 1.59
CA GLY A 224 4.45 -2.89 2.67
C GLY A 224 5.33 -3.24 3.87
N PHE A 225 4.93 -2.86 5.08
CA PHE A 225 5.71 -3.18 6.29
C PHE A 225 4.89 -3.99 7.27
N LEU A 226 5.57 -4.85 8.01
CA LEU A 226 5.07 -5.43 9.25
C LEU A 226 5.96 -4.96 10.41
N PHE A 227 5.42 -4.14 11.29
CA PHE A 227 6.10 -3.66 12.49
C PHE A 227 5.59 -4.44 13.71
N ASN A 228 6.36 -5.38 14.21
CA ASN A 228 5.89 -6.37 15.20
C ASN A 228 4.55 -7.02 14.79
N GLY A 229 4.37 -7.28 13.50
CA GLY A 229 3.14 -7.88 12.95
C GLY A 229 2.00 -6.89 12.68
N VAL A 230 2.16 -5.61 13.01
CA VAL A 230 1.21 -4.54 12.65
C VAL A 230 1.48 -4.09 11.21
N PRO A 231 0.52 -4.21 10.28
CA PRO A 231 0.73 -3.84 8.88
C PRO A 231 0.71 -2.33 8.67
N VAL A 232 1.69 -1.84 7.91
CA VAL A 232 1.77 -0.46 7.41
C VAL A 232 1.88 -0.50 5.89
N LYS A 233 0.92 0.10 5.18
CA LYS A 233 0.83 0.06 3.72
C LYS A 233 1.24 1.40 3.14
N GLY A 234 2.47 1.46 2.61
CA GLY A 234 3.03 2.67 2.00
C GLY A 234 4.21 3.26 2.76
N ALA A 235 4.84 4.27 2.15
CA ALA A 235 6.04 4.94 2.66
C ALA A 235 5.66 6.07 3.65
N TYR A 236 5.38 5.69 4.88
CA TYR A 236 5.16 6.65 5.97
C TYR A 236 6.47 7.16 6.57
N PRO A 237 6.46 8.36 7.18
CA PRO A 237 7.63 8.89 7.88
C PRO A 237 7.88 8.14 9.20
N PRO A 238 9.09 8.28 9.81
CA PRO A 238 9.45 7.58 11.05
C PRO A 238 8.47 7.79 12.20
N GLU A 239 7.87 8.96 12.31
CA GLU A 239 6.91 9.34 13.38
C GLU A 239 5.67 8.44 13.39
N HIS A 240 5.26 7.93 12.22
CA HIS A 240 4.17 6.97 12.14
C HIS A 240 4.51 5.65 12.85
N PHE A 241 5.74 5.17 12.68
CA PHE A 241 6.23 3.96 13.35
C PHE A 241 6.44 4.19 14.84
N ASP A 242 6.83 5.39 15.25
CA ASP A 242 6.89 5.77 16.67
C ASP A 242 5.53 5.65 17.34
N GLY A 243 4.45 6.06 16.66
CA GLY A 243 3.09 5.88 17.14
C GLY A 243 2.73 4.41 17.37
N ILE A 244 3.19 3.50 16.49
CA ILE A 244 3.00 2.06 16.66
C ILE A 244 3.80 1.55 17.88
N VAL A 245 5.04 2.02 18.06
CA VAL A 245 5.87 1.67 19.22
C VAL A 245 5.16 2.04 20.53
N GLU A 246 4.65 3.26 20.62
CA GLU A 246 3.96 3.73 21.84
C GLU A 246 2.67 2.93 22.10
N GLU A 247 1.91 2.62 21.05
CA GLU A 247 0.69 1.81 21.19
C GLU A 247 1.02 0.36 21.62
N LEU A 248 2.07 -0.25 21.08
CA LEU A 248 2.54 -1.57 21.48
C LEU A 248 3.01 -1.59 22.94
N LYS A 249 3.72 -0.55 23.41
CA LYS A 249 4.13 -0.40 24.81
C LYS A 249 2.92 -0.27 25.73
N LYS A 250 1.98 0.62 25.39
CA LYS A 250 0.74 0.84 26.14
C LYS A 250 -0.06 -0.45 26.32
N ARG A 251 -0.04 -1.33 25.34
CA ARG A 251 -0.69 -2.65 25.36
C ARG A 251 0.14 -3.74 26.04
N GLY A 252 1.33 -3.43 26.53
CA GLY A 252 2.25 -4.41 27.13
C GLY A 252 2.84 -5.42 26.13
N LYS A 253 2.78 -5.11 24.83
CA LYS A 253 3.27 -5.98 23.75
C LYS A 253 4.69 -5.68 23.29
N LEU A 254 5.28 -4.61 23.81
CA LEU A 254 6.65 -4.21 23.55
C LEU A 254 7.28 -3.67 24.83
N THR A 255 8.37 -4.31 25.25
CA THR A 255 9.21 -3.86 26.37
C THR A 255 10.60 -3.52 25.83
N MET A 256 11.08 -2.28 26.10
CA MET A 256 12.42 -1.84 25.70
C MET A 256 12.92 -0.64 26.50
#